data_29d5d4ad7bfdd7ad2967056a1cfd6e7f
#
_entry.id   29d5d4ad7bfdd7ad2967056a1cfd6e7f
#
_cell.length_a   1.000
_cell.length_b   1.000
_cell.length_c   1.000
_cell.angle_alpha   90.00
_cell.angle_beta   90.00
_cell.angle_gamma   90.00
#
_symmetry.space_group_name_H-M   'P 1'
#
loop_
_entity.id
_entity.type
_entity.pdbx_description
1 polymer ?
#
loop_
_entity_poly.entity_id
_entity_poly.type
_entity_poly.pdbx_seq_one_letter_code
_entity_poly.pdbx_strand_id
1 'polypeptide(L)'
;MEDENGNVTADTRLRDSAKIVEVDDAIYCLFAIEHQSVEDYTMPLRIMEYDVREYLRQVKSNKGVQVRIKPIITIVMYWKADKWNQPLSVKDMFDKDTVRWLEDNGLGGYIQDYRMHLFEPGAVKEEDLEKFKTELKDVIAYVKYSK
;
A
#
# COMPACT_ATOMS: atom_id res chain seq x y z
N MET A 1 19.95 8.68 9.34
CA MET A 1 21.02 8.62 10.35
C MET A 1 22.34 8.60 9.60
N GLU A 2 23.21 9.52 9.88
CA GLU A 2 24.61 9.47 9.39
C GLU A 2 25.39 8.50 10.28
N ASP A 3 26.18 7.62 9.66
CA ASP A 3 27.15 6.81 10.39
C ASP A 3 28.38 7.65 10.76
N GLU A 4 29.24 7.13 11.61
CA GLU A 4 30.45 7.84 12.11
C GLU A 4 31.45 8.19 10.99
N ASN A 5 31.20 7.80 9.74
CA ASN A 5 32.00 8.06 8.54
C ASN A 5 31.31 9.00 7.54
N GLY A 6 30.17 9.61 7.89
CA GLY A 6 29.47 10.56 7.04
C GLY A 6 28.72 9.89 5.85
N ASN A 7 28.60 8.57 5.85
CA ASN A 7 27.75 7.88 4.88
C ASN A 7 26.31 7.96 5.34
N VAL A 8 25.47 8.62 4.56
CA VAL A 8 24.03 8.55 4.70
C VAL A 8 23.63 7.13 4.31
N THR A 9 23.43 6.25 5.28
CA THR A 9 22.66 5.03 5.05
C THR A 9 21.23 5.50 4.82
N ALA A 10 20.93 5.78 3.57
CA ALA A 10 19.56 5.86 3.12
C ALA A 10 18.96 4.47 3.40
N ASP A 11 18.10 4.38 4.42
CA ASP A 11 17.16 3.28 4.56
C ASP A 11 16.19 3.41 3.37
N THR A 12 16.70 3.10 2.20
CA THR A 12 15.95 2.98 0.96
C THR A 12 15.20 1.66 1.02
N ARG A 13 14.16 1.61 1.84
CA ARG A 13 13.05 0.68 1.59
C ARG A 13 12.40 1.16 0.31
N LEU A 14 12.97 0.69 -0.80
CA LEU A 14 12.44 0.94 -2.12
C LEU A 14 11.10 0.20 -2.22
N ARG A 15 10.06 0.90 -2.65
CA ARG A 15 8.87 0.26 -3.15
C ARG A 15 9.25 -0.59 -4.35
N ASP A 16 8.64 -1.76 -4.46
CA ASP A 16 8.93 -2.71 -5.53
C ASP A 16 8.65 -2.10 -6.91
N SER A 17 7.62 -1.29 -7.03
CA SER A 17 7.38 -0.49 -8.23
C SER A 17 6.43 0.67 -7.99
N ALA A 18 6.68 1.80 -8.64
CA ALA A 18 5.77 2.93 -8.69
C ALA A 18 5.65 3.43 -10.13
N LYS A 19 4.43 3.74 -10.56
CA LYS A 19 4.13 4.31 -11.89
C LYS A 19 3.29 5.56 -11.76
N ILE A 20 3.62 6.55 -12.59
CA ILE A 20 2.82 7.77 -12.76
C ILE A 20 1.69 7.45 -13.74
N VAL A 21 0.47 7.82 -13.40
CA VAL A 21 -0.68 7.78 -14.31
C VAL A 21 -0.92 9.18 -14.82
N GLU A 22 -0.77 9.35 -16.11
CA GLU A 22 -0.99 10.58 -16.83
C GLU A 22 -2.17 10.42 -17.79
N VAL A 23 -3.00 11.46 -17.87
CA VAL A 23 -4.05 11.59 -18.88
C VAL A 23 -3.97 13.01 -19.43
N ASP A 24 -3.91 13.17 -20.75
CA ASP A 24 -3.81 14.46 -21.44
C ASP A 24 -2.66 15.36 -20.90
N ASP A 25 -1.48 14.79 -20.73
CA ASP A 25 -0.28 15.43 -20.19
C ASP A 25 -0.39 15.94 -18.73
N ALA A 26 -1.46 15.55 -18.02
CA ALA A 26 -1.64 15.85 -16.60
C ALA A 26 -1.39 14.60 -15.74
N ILE A 27 -0.59 14.77 -14.68
CA ILE A 27 -0.37 13.72 -13.68
C ILE A 27 -1.54 13.75 -12.70
N TYR A 28 -2.32 12.67 -12.63
CA TYR A 28 -3.46 12.54 -11.74
C TYR A 28 -3.13 11.84 -10.43
N CYS A 29 -2.38 10.75 -10.50
CA CYS A 29 -1.99 10.00 -9.32
C CYS A 29 -0.72 9.18 -9.55
N LEU A 30 -0.16 8.66 -8.45
CA LEU A 30 0.90 7.68 -8.45
C LEU A 30 0.31 6.31 -8.09
N PHE A 31 0.62 5.30 -8.90
CA PHE A 31 0.36 3.91 -8.53
C PHE A 31 1.63 3.28 -8.00
N ALA A 32 1.54 2.65 -6.85
CA ALA A 32 2.61 1.86 -6.27
C ALA A 32 2.13 0.42 -6.05
N ILE A 33 3.03 -0.53 -6.26
CA ILE A 33 2.76 -1.96 -6.06
C ILE A 33 3.77 -2.48 -5.04
N GLU A 34 3.27 -3.14 -4.01
CA GLU A 34 4.05 -3.89 -3.04
C GLU A 34 3.80 -5.38 -3.25
N HIS A 35 4.86 -6.16 -3.45
CA HIS A 35 4.77 -7.59 -3.63
C HIS A 35 4.99 -8.30 -2.29
N GLN A 36 4.04 -9.14 -1.90
CA GLN A 36 4.10 -9.92 -0.66
C GLN A 36 3.95 -11.41 -0.95
N SER A 37 4.89 -12.20 -0.48
CA SER A 37 4.84 -13.67 -0.50
C SER A 37 4.59 -14.28 0.87
N VAL A 38 4.57 -13.46 1.92
CA VAL A 38 4.31 -13.85 3.30
C VAL A 38 3.37 -12.84 3.92
N GLU A 39 2.45 -13.29 4.77
CA GLU A 39 1.60 -12.39 5.54
C GLU A 39 2.44 -11.50 6.48
N ASP A 40 2.08 -10.25 6.56
CA ASP A 40 2.73 -9.26 7.42
C ASP A 40 1.66 -8.46 8.16
N TYR A 41 1.59 -8.68 9.47
CA TYR A 41 0.68 -7.97 10.36
C TYR A 41 0.86 -6.45 10.30
N THR A 42 2.07 -5.98 10.04
CA THR A 42 2.41 -4.54 10.03
C THR A 42 2.17 -3.87 8.68
N MET A 43 1.66 -4.61 7.67
CA MET A 43 1.52 -4.10 6.32
C MET A 43 0.74 -2.77 6.21
N PRO A 44 -0.38 -2.54 6.93
CA PRO A 44 -1.07 -1.25 6.87
C PRO A 44 -0.19 -0.08 7.31
N LEU A 45 0.64 -0.26 8.34
CA LEU A 45 1.58 0.77 8.81
C LEU A 45 2.71 1.01 7.82
N ARG A 46 3.23 -0.05 7.19
CA ARG A 46 4.26 0.06 6.15
C ARG A 46 3.77 0.85 4.95
N ILE A 47 2.56 0.56 4.47
CA ILE A 47 1.95 1.30 3.36
C ILE A 47 1.75 2.76 3.74
N MET A 48 1.22 3.04 4.92
CA MET A 48 1.05 4.39 5.43
C MET A 48 2.39 5.14 5.48
N GLU A 49 3.45 4.51 5.99
CA GLU A 49 4.80 5.09 6.03
C GLU A 49 5.33 5.45 4.63
N TYR A 50 5.19 4.54 3.67
CA TYR A 50 5.65 4.74 2.31
C TYR A 50 4.89 5.87 1.62
N ASP A 51 3.58 5.93 1.78
CA ASP A 51 2.75 6.97 1.18
C ASP A 51 3.07 8.34 1.77
N VAL A 52 3.25 8.43 3.10
CA VAL A 52 3.66 9.67 3.77
C VAL A 52 5.03 10.14 3.27
N ARG A 53 6.01 9.25 3.14
CA ARG A 53 7.34 9.59 2.60
C ARG A 53 7.24 10.15 1.18
N GLU A 54 6.40 9.57 0.34
CA GLU A 54 6.19 10.04 -1.02
C GLU A 54 5.47 11.40 -1.07
N TYR A 55 4.45 11.63 -0.23
CA TYR A 55 3.82 12.94 -0.09
C TYR A 55 4.83 14.01 0.34
N LEU A 56 5.67 13.70 1.34
CA LEU A 56 6.72 14.61 1.80
C LEU A 56 7.76 14.88 0.70
N ARG A 57 8.09 13.88 -0.11
CA ARG A 57 8.99 14.05 -1.26
C ARG A 57 8.41 15.02 -2.28
N GLN A 58 7.13 14.92 -2.60
CA GLN A 58 6.44 15.85 -3.50
C GLN A 58 6.51 17.29 -2.97
N VAL A 59 6.34 17.50 -1.67
CA VAL A 59 6.44 18.83 -1.05
C VAL A 59 7.86 19.36 -1.11
N LYS A 60 8.86 18.55 -0.73
CA LYS A 60 10.28 18.96 -0.69
C LYS A 60 10.85 19.32 -2.06
N SER A 61 10.43 18.61 -3.12
CA SER A 61 10.93 18.85 -4.47
C SER A 61 10.56 20.24 -5.03
N ASN A 62 9.60 20.94 -4.41
CA ASN A 62 9.12 22.24 -4.84
C ASN A 62 9.69 23.43 -4.02
N LYS A 63 10.79 23.24 -3.29
CA LYS A 63 11.58 24.30 -2.64
C LYS A 63 10.77 25.33 -1.84
N GLY A 64 9.80 24.87 -1.02
CA GLY A 64 9.02 25.72 -0.16
C GLY A 64 7.85 26.48 -0.83
N VAL A 65 7.61 26.27 -2.12
CA VAL A 65 6.39 26.72 -2.78
C VAL A 65 5.24 25.82 -2.33
N GLN A 66 4.11 26.40 -1.96
CA GLN A 66 2.91 25.63 -1.64
C GLN A 66 2.45 24.84 -2.87
N VAL A 67 2.52 23.52 -2.80
CA VAL A 67 2.13 22.63 -3.89
C VAL A 67 0.91 21.82 -3.54
N ARG A 68 0.13 21.50 -4.56
CA ARG A 68 -0.92 20.49 -4.47
C ARG A 68 -0.29 19.14 -4.76
N ILE A 69 -0.21 18.29 -3.75
CA ILE A 69 0.32 16.94 -3.88
C ILE A 69 -0.63 16.04 -4.68
N LYS A 70 -0.06 15.08 -5.39
CA LYS A 70 -0.83 14.07 -6.14
C LYS A 70 -1.13 12.90 -5.22
N PRO A 71 -2.35 12.34 -5.27
CA PRO A 71 -2.71 11.18 -4.50
C PRO A 71 -1.86 9.97 -4.90
N ILE A 72 -1.64 9.08 -3.94
CA ILE A 72 -0.95 7.81 -4.14
C ILE A 72 -1.96 6.70 -3.95
N ILE A 73 -1.97 5.74 -4.86
CA ILE A 73 -2.75 4.52 -4.74
C ILE A 73 -1.75 3.37 -4.64
N THR A 74 -1.64 2.78 -3.46
CA THR A 74 -0.76 1.64 -3.23
C THR A 74 -1.57 0.36 -3.17
N ILE A 75 -1.19 -0.63 -4.00
CA ILE A 75 -1.81 -1.94 -4.07
C ILE A 75 -0.81 -2.96 -3.54
N VAL A 76 -1.23 -3.73 -2.55
CA VAL A 76 -0.47 -4.88 -2.04
C VAL A 76 -0.90 -6.11 -2.83
N MET A 77 0.03 -6.74 -3.53
CA MET A 77 -0.19 -7.99 -4.27
C MET A 77 0.30 -9.16 -3.43
N TYR A 78 -0.62 -10.00 -2.98
CA TYR A 78 -0.31 -11.17 -2.15
C TYR A 78 -0.22 -12.42 -3.01
N TRP A 79 1.01 -12.88 -3.26
CA TRP A 79 1.34 -13.96 -4.20
C TRP A 79 1.25 -15.35 -3.56
N LYS A 80 0.13 -15.65 -2.90
CA LYS A 80 -0.15 -16.98 -2.37
C LYS A 80 -1.55 -17.46 -2.76
N ALA A 81 -1.71 -18.78 -2.76
CA ALA A 81 -3.01 -19.42 -2.94
C ALA A 81 -3.90 -19.27 -1.71
N ASP A 82 -3.29 -19.19 -0.51
CA ASP A 82 -3.99 -19.01 0.75
C ASP A 82 -4.53 -17.57 0.86
N LYS A 83 -5.67 -17.44 1.53
CA LYS A 83 -6.29 -16.14 1.77
C LYS A 83 -5.47 -15.33 2.79
N TRP A 84 -5.33 -14.04 2.53
CA TRP A 84 -4.77 -13.09 3.50
C TRP A 84 -5.62 -13.04 4.78
N ASN A 85 -4.97 -13.16 5.94
CA ASN A 85 -5.64 -13.20 7.24
C ASN A 85 -5.03 -12.22 8.26
N GLN A 86 -4.49 -11.11 7.79
CA GLN A 86 -3.93 -10.05 8.63
C GLN A 86 -4.75 -8.77 8.49
N PRO A 87 -4.57 -7.76 9.37
CA PRO A 87 -5.27 -6.48 9.27
C PRO A 87 -5.17 -5.84 7.89
N LEU A 88 -6.25 -5.22 7.45
CA LEU A 88 -6.30 -4.46 6.19
C LEU A 88 -6.22 -2.96 6.40
N SER A 89 -6.33 -2.51 7.65
CA SER A 89 -6.22 -1.10 8.00
C SER A 89 -5.51 -0.91 9.35
N VAL A 90 -5.05 0.30 9.59
CA VAL A 90 -4.45 0.66 10.88
C VAL A 90 -5.49 0.55 12.00
N LYS A 91 -6.75 0.88 11.72
CA LYS A 91 -7.85 0.74 12.70
C LYS A 91 -8.06 -0.72 13.11
N ASP A 92 -7.88 -1.67 12.20
CA ASP A 92 -8.01 -3.11 12.50
C ASP A 92 -6.92 -3.62 13.47
N MET A 93 -5.83 -2.85 13.64
CA MET A 93 -4.72 -3.18 14.54
C MET A 93 -4.90 -2.63 15.94
N PHE A 94 -5.87 -1.75 16.16
CA PHE A 94 -6.11 -1.15 17.47
C PHE A 94 -6.79 -2.15 18.42
N ASP A 95 -6.55 -1.94 19.72
CA ASP A 95 -7.26 -2.66 20.76
C ASP A 95 -8.76 -2.42 20.67
N LYS A 96 -9.52 -3.50 20.53
CA LYS A 96 -10.96 -3.43 20.26
C LYS A 96 -11.76 -2.83 21.41
N ASP A 97 -11.34 -3.06 22.65
CA ASP A 97 -12.05 -2.52 23.82
C ASP A 97 -11.80 -1.02 23.94
N THR A 98 -10.59 -0.56 23.65
CA THR A 98 -10.27 0.87 23.56
C THR A 98 -11.07 1.56 22.45
N VAL A 99 -11.15 0.96 21.26
CA VAL A 99 -11.94 1.53 20.15
C VAL A 99 -13.41 1.63 20.53
N ARG A 100 -13.99 0.58 21.12
CA ARG A 100 -15.38 0.59 21.56
C ARG A 100 -15.62 1.68 22.61
N TRP A 101 -14.75 1.80 23.60
CA TRP A 101 -14.88 2.84 24.61
C TRP A 101 -14.86 4.25 23.99
N LEU A 102 -13.98 4.51 23.03
CA LEU A 102 -13.91 5.79 22.31
C LEU A 102 -15.19 6.05 21.52
N GLU A 103 -15.73 5.06 20.84
CA GLU A 103 -16.98 5.16 20.09
C GLU A 103 -18.16 5.46 21.02
N ASP A 104 -18.27 4.75 22.13
CA ASP A 104 -19.34 4.94 23.14
C ASP A 104 -19.30 6.33 23.81
N ASN A 105 -18.11 6.96 23.85
CA ASN A 105 -17.91 8.30 24.41
C ASN A 105 -17.89 9.42 23.33
N GLY A 106 -18.30 9.12 22.11
CA GLY A 106 -18.38 10.12 21.02
C GLY A 106 -17.03 10.53 20.43
N LEU A 107 -15.96 9.80 20.72
CA LEU A 107 -14.60 10.08 20.26
C LEU A 107 -14.19 9.24 19.04
N GLY A 108 -15.02 8.29 18.62
CA GLY A 108 -14.72 7.38 17.50
C GLY A 108 -14.40 8.09 16.18
N GLY A 109 -15.04 9.23 15.93
CA GLY A 109 -14.79 10.04 14.73
C GLY A 109 -13.40 10.72 14.67
N TYR A 110 -12.67 10.75 15.80
CA TYR A 110 -11.30 11.30 15.86
C TYR A 110 -10.22 10.24 15.61
N ILE A 111 -10.60 8.96 15.55
CA ILE A 111 -9.67 7.88 15.23
C ILE A 111 -9.39 7.92 13.73
N GLN A 112 -8.15 8.23 13.39
CA GLN A 112 -7.72 8.18 11.98
C GLN A 112 -7.50 6.74 11.56
N ASP A 113 -7.86 6.45 10.32
CA ASP A 113 -7.64 5.12 9.72
C ASP A 113 -6.82 5.26 8.43
N TYR A 114 -6.06 4.23 8.13
CA TYR A 114 -5.35 4.09 6.87
C TYR A 114 -5.53 2.66 6.36
N ARG A 115 -6.28 2.52 5.27
CA ARG A 115 -6.61 1.22 4.69
C ARG A 115 -5.75 0.92 3.49
N MET A 116 -5.17 -0.27 3.46
CA MET A 116 -4.47 -0.77 2.28
C MET A 116 -5.45 -1.39 1.27
N HIS A 117 -5.05 -1.39 0.01
CA HIS A 117 -5.74 -2.10 -1.07
C HIS A 117 -5.03 -3.42 -1.32
N LEU A 118 -5.69 -4.51 -0.98
CA LEU A 118 -5.16 -5.86 -1.18
C LEU A 118 -5.66 -6.44 -2.50
N PHE A 119 -4.75 -7.00 -3.28
CA PHE A 119 -5.06 -7.84 -4.43
C PHE A 119 -4.50 -9.24 -4.19
N GLU A 120 -5.38 -10.24 -4.25
CA GLU A 120 -5.07 -11.65 -4.04
C GLU A 120 -5.22 -12.42 -5.36
N PRO A 121 -4.13 -12.67 -6.10
CA PRO A 121 -4.18 -13.45 -7.33
C PRO A 121 -4.84 -14.83 -7.15
N GLY A 122 -4.61 -15.47 -6.01
CA GLY A 122 -5.22 -16.77 -5.67
C GLY A 122 -6.75 -16.75 -5.53
N ALA A 123 -7.33 -15.57 -5.26
CA ALA A 123 -8.78 -15.39 -5.11
C ALA A 123 -9.48 -14.91 -6.38
N VAL A 124 -8.75 -14.64 -7.46
CA VAL A 124 -9.33 -14.19 -8.76
C VAL A 124 -10.26 -15.26 -9.31
N LYS A 125 -11.47 -14.88 -9.69
CA LYS A 125 -12.44 -15.79 -10.28
C LYS A 125 -12.04 -16.20 -11.70
N GLU A 126 -12.45 -17.39 -12.15
CA GLU A 126 -12.19 -17.89 -13.51
C GLU A 126 -12.65 -16.89 -14.59
N GLU A 127 -13.86 -16.35 -14.43
CA GLU A 127 -14.44 -15.37 -15.34
C GLU A 127 -13.65 -14.07 -15.43
N ASP A 128 -12.91 -13.70 -14.36
CA ASP A 128 -12.10 -12.50 -14.30
C ASP A 128 -10.68 -12.74 -14.85
N LEU A 129 -10.18 -13.98 -14.84
CA LEU A 129 -8.90 -14.33 -15.44
C LEU A 129 -8.85 -14.00 -16.94
N GLU A 130 -9.96 -14.18 -17.64
CA GLU A 130 -10.05 -13.89 -19.08
C GLU A 130 -9.96 -12.39 -19.42
N LYS A 131 -10.12 -11.51 -18.43
CA LYS A 131 -9.96 -10.05 -18.59
C LYS A 131 -8.49 -9.63 -18.67
N PHE A 132 -7.58 -10.45 -18.16
CA PHE A 132 -6.14 -10.20 -18.25
C PHE A 132 -5.63 -10.64 -19.62
N LYS A 133 -5.04 -9.70 -20.37
CA LYS A 133 -4.60 -9.91 -21.75
C LYS A 133 -3.09 -10.09 -21.92
N THR A 134 -2.37 -10.17 -20.81
CA THR A 134 -0.90 -10.24 -20.77
C THR A 134 -0.44 -11.50 -20.08
N GLU A 135 0.88 -11.76 -20.08
CA GLU A 135 1.52 -12.84 -19.33
C GLU A 135 1.15 -12.83 -17.83
N LEU A 136 0.64 -11.71 -17.31
CA LEU A 136 0.11 -11.62 -15.96
C LEU A 136 -1.04 -12.61 -15.72
N LYS A 137 -1.83 -12.95 -16.74
CA LYS A 137 -2.86 -14.00 -16.68
C LYS A 137 -2.26 -15.33 -16.26
N ASP A 138 -1.15 -15.71 -16.87
CA ASP A 138 -0.48 -17.01 -16.63
C ASP A 138 0.13 -17.05 -15.21
N VAL A 139 0.70 -15.93 -14.76
CA VAL A 139 1.23 -15.79 -13.40
C VAL A 139 0.11 -15.90 -12.36
N ILE A 140 -1.01 -15.22 -12.56
CA ILE A 140 -2.17 -15.29 -11.65
C ILE A 140 -2.74 -16.70 -11.62
N ALA A 141 -2.89 -17.35 -12.78
CA ALA A 141 -3.34 -18.73 -12.86
C ALA A 141 -2.40 -19.70 -12.15
N TYR A 142 -1.09 -19.52 -12.31
CA TYR A 142 -0.08 -20.31 -11.58
C TYR A 142 -0.24 -20.17 -10.07
N VAL A 143 -0.33 -18.93 -9.54
CA VAL A 143 -0.51 -18.68 -8.11
C VAL A 143 -1.80 -19.31 -7.59
N LYS A 144 -2.90 -19.18 -8.35
CA LYS A 144 -4.22 -19.71 -7.99
C LYS A 144 -4.22 -21.24 -7.85
N TYR A 145 -3.50 -21.94 -8.71
CA TYR A 145 -3.49 -23.42 -8.77
C TYR A 145 -2.27 -24.07 -8.13
N SER A 146 -1.27 -23.27 -7.70
CA SER A 146 -0.14 -23.76 -6.93
C SER A 146 -0.58 -24.05 -5.50
N LYS A 147 -0.67 -25.32 -5.16
CA LYS A 147 -0.91 -25.79 -3.79
C LYS A 147 0.38 -26.35 -3.18
#